data_88a2b57d7770c67d06959b5f308d040c
#
_entry.id   88a2b57d7770c67d06959b5f308d040c
#
_cell.length_a   1.000
_cell.length_b   1.000
_cell.length_c   1.000
_cell.angle_alpha   90.00
_cell.angle_beta   90.00
_cell.angle_gamma   90.00
#
_symmetry.space_group_name_H-M   'P 1'
#
loop_
_entity.id
_entity.type
_entity.pdbx_description
1 polymer ?
#
loop_
_entity_poly.entity_id
_entity_poly.type
_entity_poly.pdbx_seq_one_letter_code
_entity_poly.pdbx_strand_id
1 'polypeptide(L)'
;MIRDEDLKSSIDYSEGQKRAAHRVLVELVNVFREYEDEIRVVGGWVPDLMFPEEGHVGSVDVDIMINHLTLQDEGYQNMSRILQKNGYKEHPEKYFSFIKTVMVDGISYDVDVDILAGMYGGTQSKRRSQHVQGIKALKATGGNFAFEFPSQKISVEAERPDGAIDVANVSVVAVVPYLIMKTAAMGREKLRMRMIFTLLSNIILVE
;
A
#
# COMPACT_ATOMS: atom_id res chain seq x y z
N MET A 1 -15.88 -20.25 18.46
CA MET A 1 -16.91 -20.04 17.42
C MET A 1 -16.42 -18.88 16.58
N ILE A 2 -15.82 -19.16 15.41
CA ILE A 2 -15.32 -18.17 14.46
C ILE A 2 -16.56 -17.62 13.79
N ARG A 3 -16.78 -16.31 13.80
CA ARG A 3 -17.90 -15.71 13.12
C ARG A 3 -17.59 -15.69 11.61
N ASP A 4 -18.57 -16.04 10.78
CA ASP A 4 -18.46 -16.01 9.31
C ASP A 4 -18.09 -14.62 8.75
N GLU A 5 -18.21 -13.58 9.56
CA GLU A 5 -17.81 -12.20 9.22
C GLU A 5 -16.29 -12.00 9.11
N ASP A 6 -15.47 -12.92 9.65
CA ASP A 6 -14.00 -12.81 9.64
C ASP A 6 -13.33 -13.43 8.41
N LEU A 7 -14.10 -14.06 7.52
CA LEU A 7 -13.64 -14.69 6.29
C LEU A 7 -14.00 -13.83 5.06
N LYS A 8 -13.64 -12.55 5.07
CA LYS A 8 -13.61 -11.80 3.82
C LYS A 8 -12.47 -12.36 2.97
N SER A 9 -12.79 -13.34 2.15
CA SER A 9 -11.89 -13.85 1.13
C SER A 9 -11.81 -12.81 0.00
N SER A 10 -10.71 -12.81 -0.75
CA SER A 10 -10.54 -11.97 -1.96
C SER A 10 -11.65 -12.17 -3.00
N ILE A 11 -12.46 -13.23 -2.86
CA ILE A 11 -13.64 -13.54 -3.70
C ILE A 11 -14.80 -12.57 -3.42
N ASP A 12 -14.84 -11.92 -2.24
CA ASP A 12 -15.95 -11.03 -1.85
C ASP A 12 -15.84 -9.61 -2.43
N TYR A 13 -14.70 -9.25 -3.05
CA TYR A 13 -14.51 -7.94 -3.65
C TYR A 13 -15.03 -7.90 -5.09
N SER A 14 -15.83 -6.88 -5.41
CA SER A 14 -16.29 -6.69 -6.78
C SER A 14 -15.13 -6.33 -7.71
N GLU A 15 -15.20 -6.75 -8.98
CA GLU A 15 -14.22 -6.40 -10.00
C GLU A 15 -14.10 -4.87 -10.17
N GLY A 16 -15.21 -4.14 -9.99
CA GLY A 16 -15.21 -2.68 -10.03
C GLY A 16 -14.38 -2.04 -8.91
N GLN A 17 -14.43 -2.60 -7.69
CA GLN A 17 -13.60 -2.13 -6.57
C GLN A 17 -12.11 -2.34 -6.84
N LYS A 18 -11.72 -3.51 -7.36
CA LYS A 18 -10.32 -3.80 -7.71
C LYS A 18 -9.82 -2.88 -8.83
N ARG A 19 -10.62 -2.69 -9.88
CA ARG A 19 -10.29 -1.75 -10.97
C ARG A 19 -10.16 -0.32 -10.46
N ALA A 20 -11.03 0.12 -9.55
CA ALA A 20 -10.93 1.43 -8.93
C ALA A 20 -9.64 1.59 -8.13
N ALA A 21 -9.29 0.59 -7.30
CA ALA A 21 -8.05 0.62 -6.51
C ALA A 21 -6.79 0.55 -7.41
N HIS A 22 -6.83 -0.22 -8.50
CA HIS A 22 -5.74 -0.28 -9.48
C HIS A 22 -5.51 1.08 -10.16
N ARG A 23 -6.58 1.78 -10.57
CA ARG A 23 -6.51 3.14 -11.10
C ARG A 23 -5.89 4.12 -10.10
N VAL A 24 -6.32 4.04 -8.84
CA VAL A 24 -5.79 4.89 -7.76
C VAL A 24 -4.32 4.60 -7.50
N LEU A 25 -3.89 3.33 -7.54
CA LEU A 25 -2.48 2.96 -7.41
C LEU A 25 -1.61 3.63 -8.48
N VAL A 26 -2.00 3.56 -9.75
CA VAL A 26 -1.26 4.16 -10.86
C VAL A 26 -1.23 5.69 -10.75
N GLU A 27 -2.37 6.32 -10.46
CA GLU A 27 -2.42 7.78 -10.23
C GLU A 27 -1.52 8.20 -9.08
N LEU A 28 -1.61 7.50 -7.94
CA LEU A 28 -0.87 7.84 -6.73
C LEU A 28 0.65 7.77 -6.92
N VAL A 29 1.14 6.75 -7.62
CA VAL A 29 2.57 6.62 -7.95
C VAL A 29 3.02 7.77 -8.84
N ASN A 30 2.23 8.14 -9.84
CA ASN A 30 2.54 9.27 -10.72
C ASN A 30 2.47 10.63 -10.00
N VAL A 31 1.53 10.80 -9.08
CA VAL A 31 1.38 11.99 -8.22
C VAL A 31 2.61 12.15 -7.31
N PHE A 32 3.16 11.04 -6.84
CA PHE A 32 4.35 11.01 -5.98
C PHE A 32 5.65 10.72 -6.74
N ARG A 33 5.70 10.95 -8.03
CA ARG A 33 6.88 10.65 -8.87
C ARG A 33 8.17 11.31 -8.36
N GLU A 34 8.09 12.52 -7.81
CA GLU A 34 9.24 13.21 -7.20
C GLU A 34 9.78 12.52 -5.94
N TYR A 35 8.99 11.60 -5.36
CA TYR A 35 9.31 10.82 -4.16
C TYR A 35 9.49 9.33 -4.46
N GLU A 36 9.75 8.94 -5.70
CA GLU A 36 9.76 7.52 -6.11
C GLU A 36 10.76 6.67 -5.33
N ASP A 37 11.87 7.25 -4.90
CA ASP A 37 12.89 6.56 -4.09
C ASP A 37 12.51 6.50 -2.60
N GLU A 38 11.60 7.37 -2.16
CA GLU A 38 11.17 7.53 -0.78
C GLU A 38 9.84 6.84 -0.46
N ILE A 39 9.22 6.22 -1.46
CA ILE A 39 7.98 5.48 -1.31
C ILE A 39 8.10 4.04 -1.77
N ARG A 40 7.34 3.14 -1.14
CA ARG A 40 7.20 1.74 -1.56
C ARG A 40 5.73 1.34 -1.48
N VAL A 41 5.26 0.68 -2.52
CA VAL A 41 3.96 -0.01 -2.45
C VAL A 41 4.14 -1.25 -1.57
N VAL A 42 3.25 -1.40 -0.62
CA VAL A 42 3.20 -2.50 0.34
C VAL A 42 1.79 -3.11 0.35
N GLY A 43 1.45 -3.95 1.33
CA GLY A 43 0.08 -4.41 1.50
C GLY A 43 -0.39 -5.45 0.47
N GLY A 44 -1.66 -5.36 0.09
CA GLY A 44 -2.34 -6.37 -0.73
C GLY A 44 -1.91 -6.40 -2.20
N TRP A 45 -1.37 -5.30 -2.74
CA TRP A 45 -0.91 -5.23 -4.13
C TRP A 45 0.43 -5.91 -4.37
N VAL A 46 1.24 -6.17 -3.33
CA VAL A 46 2.59 -6.75 -3.50
C VAL A 46 2.56 -8.10 -4.20
N PRO A 47 1.74 -9.08 -3.80
CA PRO A 47 1.70 -10.37 -4.51
C PRO A 47 1.22 -10.25 -5.95
N ASP A 48 0.23 -9.41 -6.22
CA ASP A 48 -0.33 -9.21 -7.56
C ASP A 48 0.71 -8.59 -8.52
N LEU A 49 1.44 -7.59 -8.04
CA LEU A 49 2.47 -6.90 -8.84
C LEU A 49 3.71 -7.76 -9.06
N MET A 50 4.13 -8.54 -8.05
CA MET A 50 5.36 -9.34 -8.14
C MET A 50 5.16 -10.68 -8.84
N PHE A 51 3.96 -11.25 -8.76
CA PHE A 51 3.64 -12.58 -9.25
C PHE A 51 2.30 -12.58 -10.00
N PRO A 52 2.17 -11.82 -11.11
CA PRO A 52 0.90 -11.66 -11.81
C PRO A 52 0.32 -12.97 -12.35
N GLU A 53 1.19 -13.94 -12.67
CA GLU A 53 0.79 -15.27 -13.21
C GLU A 53 0.21 -16.20 -12.13
N GLU A 54 0.39 -15.89 -10.84
CA GLU A 54 -0.08 -16.75 -9.74
C GLU A 54 -1.56 -16.52 -9.38
N GLY A 55 -2.26 -15.69 -10.15
CA GLY A 55 -3.70 -15.47 -10.02
C GLY A 55 -4.13 -14.76 -8.74
N HIS A 56 -3.24 -13.95 -8.15
CA HIS A 56 -3.63 -13.06 -7.06
C HIS A 56 -4.60 -11.99 -7.58
N VAL A 57 -5.58 -11.63 -6.78
CA VAL A 57 -6.69 -10.76 -7.22
C VAL A 57 -6.51 -9.28 -6.88
N GLY A 58 -5.30 -8.85 -6.53
CA GLY A 58 -5.03 -7.46 -6.13
C GLY A 58 -5.61 -7.10 -4.78
N SER A 59 -5.88 -5.81 -4.57
CA SER A 59 -6.47 -5.26 -3.35
C SER A 59 -7.56 -4.23 -3.69
N VAL A 60 -8.37 -3.85 -2.71
CA VAL A 60 -9.39 -2.80 -2.83
C VAL A 60 -8.95 -1.49 -2.16
N ASP A 61 -7.81 -1.51 -1.51
CA ASP A 61 -7.10 -0.39 -0.88
C ASP A 61 -5.70 -0.27 -1.46
N VAL A 62 -5.04 0.85 -1.21
CA VAL A 62 -3.65 1.09 -1.61
C VAL A 62 -2.82 1.44 -0.38
N ASP A 63 -1.85 0.59 -0.06
CA ASP A 63 -0.93 0.81 1.06
C ASP A 63 0.42 1.36 0.56
N ILE A 64 0.84 2.52 1.06
CA ILE A 64 2.13 3.13 0.76
C ILE A 64 2.98 3.26 2.03
N MET A 65 4.20 2.74 1.97
CA MET A 65 5.23 2.97 2.96
C MET A 65 6.08 4.17 2.56
N ILE A 66 6.23 5.16 3.46
CA ILE A 66 7.09 6.33 3.24
C ILE A 66 8.36 6.26 4.09
N ASN A 67 9.48 6.68 3.51
CA ASN A 67 10.76 6.78 4.20
C ASN A 67 10.82 8.06 5.03
N HIS A 68 10.34 7.99 6.26
CA HIS A 68 10.26 9.14 7.14
C HIS A 68 11.63 9.69 7.60
N LEU A 69 12.74 8.98 7.32
CA LEU A 69 14.08 9.41 7.69
C LEU A 69 14.63 10.42 6.69
N THR A 70 14.36 10.22 5.42
CA THR A 70 14.84 11.07 4.32
C THR A 70 13.88 12.22 4.03
N LEU A 71 12.57 12.04 4.29
CA LEU A 71 11.53 13.03 4.00
C LEU A 71 11.38 14.13 5.06
N GLN A 72 12.33 14.29 5.98
CA GLN A 72 12.25 15.32 7.04
C GLN A 72 12.63 16.72 6.55
N ASP A 73 13.30 16.85 5.40
CA ASP A 73 13.77 18.14 4.88
C ASP A 73 12.63 19.03 4.36
N GLU A 74 12.64 20.29 4.76
CA GLU A 74 11.60 21.28 4.46
C GLU A 74 11.54 21.72 2.97
N GLY A 75 12.44 21.21 2.12
CA GLY A 75 12.58 21.63 0.72
C GLY A 75 11.57 21.01 -0.26
N TYR A 76 10.84 19.97 0.13
CA TYR A 76 9.88 19.29 -0.75
C TYR A 76 8.48 19.88 -0.60
N GLN A 77 7.71 19.83 -1.70
CA GLN A 77 6.27 20.10 -1.61
C GLN A 77 5.66 19.13 -0.62
N ASN A 78 4.86 19.64 0.28
CA ASN A 78 4.19 18.85 1.31
C ASN A 78 3.30 17.79 0.66
N MET A 79 3.58 16.51 0.88
CA MET A 79 2.85 15.37 0.28
C MET A 79 1.33 15.45 0.56
N SER A 80 0.93 15.95 1.73
CA SER A 80 -0.49 16.17 2.05
C SER A 80 -1.14 17.16 1.09
N ARG A 81 -0.46 18.26 0.74
CA ARG A 81 -0.99 19.24 -0.24
C ARG A 81 -1.10 18.64 -1.65
N ILE A 82 -0.14 17.79 -2.03
CA ILE A 82 -0.16 17.09 -3.32
C ILE A 82 -1.40 16.18 -3.38
N LEU A 83 -1.65 15.39 -2.35
CA LEU A 83 -2.84 14.53 -2.27
C LEU A 83 -4.12 15.36 -2.37
N GLN A 84 -4.26 16.41 -1.55
CA GLN A 84 -5.46 17.27 -1.56
C GLN A 84 -5.68 17.94 -2.93
N LYS A 85 -4.62 18.43 -3.58
CA LYS A 85 -4.68 19.03 -4.93
C LYS A 85 -5.17 18.02 -5.98
N ASN A 86 -4.86 16.74 -5.81
CA ASN A 86 -5.32 15.66 -6.68
C ASN A 86 -6.64 15.02 -6.22
N GLY A 87 -7.39 15.67 -5.33
CA GLY A 87 -8.73 15.27 -4.94
C GLY A 87 -8.82 14.15 -3.91
N TYR A 88 -7.69 13.80 -3.28
CA TYR A 88 -7.70 12.92 -2.11
C TYR A 88 -8.20 13.67 -0.88
N LYS A 89 -9.05 13.04 -0.09
CA LYS A 89 -9.62 13.59 1.14
C LYS A 89 -9.12 12.78 2.33
N GLU A 90 -8.86 13.45 3.45
CA GLU A 90 -8.53 12.75 4.70
C GLU A 90 -9.68 11.84 5.12
N HIS A 91 -9.36 10.62 5.53
CA HIS A 91 -10.36 9.67 6.00
C HIS A 91 -10.92 10.12 7.36
N PRO A 92 -12.26 10.19 7.56
CA PRO A 92 -12.86 10.75 8.77
C PRO A 92 -12.53 9.97 10.05
N GLU A 93 -12.28 8.67 9.93
CA GLU A 93 -12.04 7.79 11.09
C GLU A 93 -10.59 7.29 11.20
N LYS A 94 -9.86 7.22 10.07
CA LYS A 94 -8.47 6.71 10.04
C LYS A 94 -7.50 7.86 9.77
N TYR A 95 -6.82 8.33 10.79
CA TYR A 95 -5.89 9.48 10.72
C TYR A 95 -4.70 9.30 9.77
N PHE A 96 -4.44 8.09 9.30
CA PHE A 96 -3.33 7.72 8.41
C PHE A 96 -3.80 7.40 7.00
N SER A 97 -5.08 7.52 6.72
CA SER A 97 -5.71 7.15 5.47
C SER A 97 -6.28 8.37 4.74
N PHE A 98 -6.28 8.30 3.44
CA PHE A 98 -6.98 9.20 2.53
C PHE A 98 -7.98 8.40 1.72
N ILE A 99 -9.01 9.09 1.24
CA ILE A 99 -10.03 8.50 0.35
C ILE A 99 -9.93 9.15 -1.01
N LYS A 100 -9.91 8.35 -2.06
CA LYS A 100 -10.10 8.78 -3.44
C LYS A 100 -11.36 8.17 -4.02
N THR A 101 -12.29 9.01 -4.45
CA THR A 101 -13.50 8.56 -5.14
C THR A 101 -13.22 8.45 -6.64
N VAL A 102 -13.51 7.30 -7.24
CA VAL A 102 -13.34 7.02 -8.67
C VAL A 102 -14.58 6.41 -9.27
N MET A 103 -14.85 6.73 -10.54
CA MET A 103 -15.93 6.12 -11.32
C MET A 103 -15.39 4.94 -12.13
N VAL A 104 -16.03 3.78 -12.02
CA VAL A 104 -15.78 2.60 -12.87
C VAL A 104 -17.11 2.12 -13.40
N ASP A 105 -17.27 2.08 -14.72
CA ASP A 105 -18.49 1.63 -15.41
C ASP A 105 -19.78 2.36 -14.91
N GLY A 106 -19.66 3.65 -14.60
CA GLY A 106 -20.78 4.47 -14.10
C GLY A 106 -21.10 4.31 -12.60
N ILE A 107 -20.35 3.48 -11.88
CA ILE A 107 -20.49 3.28 -10.44
C ILE A 107 -19.35 3.99 -9.71
N SER A 108 -19.69 4.70 -8.63
CA SER A 108 -18.71 5.39 -7.79
C SER A 108 -18.14 4.44 -6.73
N TYR A 109 -16.82 4.42 -6.60
CA TYR A 109 -16.09 3.66 -5.60
C TYR A 109 -15.19 4.57 -4.80
N ASP A 110 -15.22 4.44 -3.48
CA ASP A 110 -14.25 5.05 -2.59
C ASP A 110 -13.10 4.07 -2.35
N VAL A 111 -11.88 4.53 -2.59
CA VAL A 111 -10.65 3.75 -2.41
C VAL A 111 -9.85 4.36 -1.27
N ASP A 112 -9.57 3.55 -0.26
CA ASP A 112 -8.70 3.93 0.85
C ASP A 112 -7.22 3.90 0.40
N VAL A 113 -6.49 4.94 0.77
CA VAL A 113 -5.03 5.04 0.60
C VAL A 113 -4.40 5.17 1.97
N ASP A 114 -3.79 4.10 2.45
CA ASP A 114 -3.18 4.04 3.78
C ASP A 114 -1.70 4.42 3.69
N ILE A 115 -1.32 5.44 4.46
CA ILE A 115 0.07 5.92 4.52
C ILE A 115 0.75 5.37 5.77
N LEU A 116 1.78 4.56 5.54
CA LEU A 116 2.54 3.87 6.57
C LEU A 116 3.95 4.47 6.68
N ALA A 117 4.57 4.35 7.86
CA ALA A 117 5.96 4.68 8.09
C ALA A 117 6.62 3.60 8.95
N GLY A 118 7.94 3.45 8.83
CA GLY A 118 8.69 2.51 9.65
C GLY A 118 8.65 2.88 11.14
N MET A 119 8.77 1.88 12.00
CA MET A 119 9.04 2.08 13.43
C MET A 119 10.53 2.33 13.60
N TYR A 120 10.90 3.50 14.11
CA TYR A 120 12.29 3.77 14.46
C TYR A 120 12.68 2.99 15.71
N GLY A 121 13.75 2.17 15.58
CA GLY A 121 14.28 1.42 16.72
C GLY A 121 14.74 2.36 17.84
N GLY A 122 14.26 2.15 19.05
CA GLY A 122 14.76 2.81 20.25
C GLY A 122 13.91 3.93 20.83
N THR A 123 12.98 4.51 20.13
CA THR A 123 12.00 5.39 20.79
C THR A 123 10.86 4.55 21.36
N GLN A 124 10.82 4.40 22.66
CA GLN A 124 9.68 3.85 23.42
C GLN A 124 8.43 4.75 23.34
N SER A 125 8.31 5.54 22.27
CA SER A 125 7.16 6.38 22.04
C SER A 125 5.93 5.51 21.80
N LYS A 126 5.01 5.52 22.77
CA LYS A 126 3.69 4.86 22.71
C LYS A 126 2.81 5.39 21.56
N ARG A 127 3.26 6.43 20.84
CA ARG A 127 2.51 7.02 19.74
C ARG A 127 2.53 6.08 18.53
N ARG A 128 1.36 5.70 18.05
CA ARG A 128 1.18 4.83 16.87
C ARG A 128 1.34 5.57 15.54
N SER A 129 1.62 6.86 15.55
CA SER A 129 1.74 7.70 14.35
C SER A 129 3.09 8.39 14.25
N GLN A 130 3.48 8.67 12.99
CA GLN A 130 4.62 9.49 12.61
C GLN A 130 4.11 10.66 11.76
N HIS A 131 4.61 11.87 11.99
CA HIS A 131 4.30 13.01 11.12
C HIS A 131 5.41 13.19 10.10
N VAL A 132 5.05 13.14 8.83
CA VAL A 132 5.98 13.27 7.69
C VAL A 132 5.31 14.11 6.62
N GLN A 133 5.92 15.19 6.17
CA GLN A 133 5.43 16.02 5.06
C GLN A 133 3.93 16.41 5.18
N GLY A 134 3.49 16.74 6.39
CA GLY A 134 2.09 17.08 6.66
C GLY A 134 1.13 15.90 6.76
N ILE A 135 1.61 14.67 6.56
CA ILE A 135 0.82 13.44 6.71
C ILE A 135 1.08 12.82 8.08
N LYS A 136 0.03 12.31 8.69
CA LYS A 136 0.10 11.52 9.91
C LYS A 136 0.09 10.04 9.54
N ALA A 137 1.27 9.47 9.29
CA ALA A 137 1.44 8.07 8.89
C ALA A 137 1.28 7.10 10.08
N LEU A 138 0.76 5.90 9.80
CA LEU A 138 0.70 4.80 10.76
C LEU A 138 2.07 4.14 10.89
N LYS A 139 2.55 3.95 12.10
CA LYS A 139 3.77 3.17 12.36
C LYS A 139 3.53 1.70 12.13
N ALA A 140 4.23 1.12 11.15
CA ALA A 140 4.19 -0.30 10.83
C ALA A 140 5.42 -1.01 11.40
N THR A 141 5.19 -2.10 12.15
CA THR A 141 6.27 -2.94 12.66
C THR A 141 6.99 -3.60 11.48
N GLY A 142 8.32 -3.49 11.44
CA GLY A 142 9.12 -4.00 10.32
C GLY A 142 9.15 -3.09 9.09
N GLY A 143 8.40 -1.96 9.07
CA GLY A 143 8.33 -1.06 7.93
C GLY A 143 9.65 -0.35 7.58
N ASN A 144 10.58 -0.21 8.53
CA ASN A 144 11.93 0.29 8.25
C ASN A 144 12.70 -0.61 7.28
N PHE A 145 12.50 -1.92 7.31
CA PHE A 145 13.14 -2.85 6.38
C PHE A 145 12.72 -2.62 4.92
N ALA A 146 11.59 -1.96 4.67
CA ALA A 146 11.15 -1.65 3.31
C ALA A 146 12.16 -0.81 2.51
N PHE A 147 13.04 -0.07 3.19
CA PHE A 147 14.06 0.79 2.57
C PHE A 147 15.49 0.28 2.78
N GLU A 148 15.71 -0.72 3.63
CA GLU A 148 16.99 -1.40 3.81
C GLU A 148 17.29 -2.43 2.70
N PHE A 149 16.23 -2.90 2.03
CA PHE A 149 16.32 -3.83 0.90
C PHE A 149 16.02 -3.10 -0.42
N PRO A 150 16.66 -3.47 -1.54
CA PRO A 150 16.34 -2.90 -2.83
C PRO A 150 14.90 -3.21 -3.22
N SER A 151 14.17 -2.17 -3.67
CA SER A 151 12.82 -2.36 -4.21
C SER A 151 12.85 -2.99 -5.59
N GLN A 152 11.75 -3.65 -5.97
CA GLN A 152 11.51 -4.02 -7.35
C GLN A 152 10.75 -2.88 -8.04
N LYS A 153 11.28 -2.39 -9.19
CA LYS A 153 10.58 -1.43 -10.03
C LYS A 153 9.78 -2.21 -11.08
N ILE A 154 8.47 -2.07 -11.04
CA ILE A 154 7.52 -2.76 -11.93
C ILE A 154 6.77 -1.71 -12.73
N SER A 155 6.79 -1.86 -14.06
CA SER A 155 5.99 -1.01 -14.95
C SER A 155 4.55 -1.50 -14.97
N VAL A 156 3.62 -0.64 -14.61
CA VAL A 156 2.18 -0.94 -14.56
C VAL A 156 1.45 0.02 -15.48
N GLU A 157 0.67 -0.53 -16.40
CA GLU A 157 -0.20 0.23 -17.28
C GLU A 157 -1.64 0.11 -16.81
N ALA A 158 -2.30 1.23 -16.57
CA ALA A 158 -3.69 1.27 -16.19
C ALA A 158 -4.38 2.58 -16.56
N GLU A 159 -5.69 2.53 -16.64
CA GLU A 159 -6.52 3.71 -16.76
C GLU A 159 -6.56 4.46 -15.43
N ARG A 160 -6.21 5.74 -15.44
CA ARG A 160 -6.27 6.61 -14.26
C ARG A 160 -7.72 6.97 -13.90
N PRO A 161 -7.96 7.54 -12.71
CA PRO A 161 -9.29 7.99 -12.28
C PRO A 161 -9.96 9.02 -13.21
N ASP A 162 -9.17 9.78 -13.97
CA ASP A 162 -9.66 10.74 -14.96
C ASP A 162 -9.97 10.12 -16.35
N GLY A 163 -9.78 8.80 -16.51
CA GLY A 163 -10.04 8.04 -17.73
C GLY A 163 -8.87 7.99 -18.71
N ALA A 164 -7.75 8.66 -18.44
CA ALA A 164 -6.57 8.57 -19.28
C ALA A 164 -5.79 7.28 -19.02
N ILE A 165 -5.19 6.69 -20.07
CA ILE A 165 -4.27 5.56 -19.91
C ILE A 165 -2.87 6.11 -19.63
N ASP A 166 -2.22 5.60 -18.60
CA ASP A 166 -0.88 6.00 -18.19
C ASP A 166 -0.05 4.79 -17.74
N VAL A 167 1.26 4.98 -17.71
CA VAL A 167 2.22 3.99 -17.24
C VAL A 167 2.88 4.53 -15.98
N ALA A 168 2.89 3.75 -14.92
CA ALA A 168 3.58 4.08 -13.68
C ALA A 168 4.71 3.08 -13.40
N ASN A 169 5.87 3.57 -12.97
CA ASN A 169 6.94 2.75 -12.46
C ASN A 169 6.76 2.58 -10.94
N VAL A 170 6.17 1.47 -10.56
CA VAL A 170 5.81 1.19 -9.16
C VAL A 170 7.02 0.60 -8.43
N SER A 171 7.50 1.29 -7.40
CA SER A 171 8.51 0.77 -6.48
C SER A 171 7.84 -0.14 -5.45
N VAL A 172 7.94 -1.46 -5.65
CA VAL A 172 7.34 -2.48 -4.78
C VAL A 172 8.36 -2.91 -3.73
N VAL A 173 7.91 -3.07 -2.50
CA VAL A 173 8.75 -3.58 -1.41
C VAL A 173 9.25 -4.99 -1.74
N ALA A 174 10.51 -5.30 -1.39
CA ALA A 174 11.07 -6.64 -1.57
C ALA A 174 10.32 -7.71 -0.75
N VAL A 175 10.40 -8.97 -1.17
CA VAL A 175 9.67 -10.09 -0.54
C VAL A 175 9.98 -10.23 0.95
N VAL A 176 11.25 -10.14 1.34
CA VAL A 176 11.66 -10.32 2.74
C VAL A 176 11.02 -9.28 3.67
N PRO A 177 11.16 -7.96 3.47
CA PRO A 177 10.48 -6.98 4.31
C PRO A 177 8.95 -7.06 4.21
N TYR A 178 8.39 -7.41 3.05
CA TYR A 178 6.95 -7.67 2.92
C TYR A 178 6.49 -8.76 3.90
N LEU A 179 7.19 -9.89 3.95
CA LEU A 179 6.85 -10.99 4.85
C LEU A 179 7.03 -10.61 6.32
N ILE A 180 8.08 -9.85 6.66
CA ILE A 180 8.28 -9.33 8.03
C ILE A 180 7.10 -8.46 8.45
N MET A 181 6.67 -7.53 7.62
CA MET A 181 5.53 -6.66 7.91
C MET A 181 4.22 -7.45 8.01
N LYS A 182 3.99 -8.40 7.11
CA LYS A 182 2.78 -9.26 7.15
C LYS A 182 2.74 -10.12 8.41
N THR A 183 3.84 -10.77 8.80
CA THR A 183 3.90 -11.57 10.02
C THR A 183 3.69 -10.72 11.27
N ALA A 184 4.26 -9.51 11.31
CA ALA A 184 4.05 -8.58 12.42
C ALA A 184 2.59 -8.09 12.52
N ALA A 185 1.93 -7.87 11.39
CA ALA A 185 0.51 -7.52 11.36
C ALA A 185 -0.38 -8.70 11.80
N MET A 186 0.01 -9.93 11.44
CA MET A 186 -0.72 -11.17 11.73
C MET A 186 -0.55 -11.67 13.17
N GLY A 187 0.48 -11.24 13.88
CA GLY A 187 0.61 -11.53 15.31
C GLY A 187 -0.62 -11.09 16.11
N ARG A 188 -1.54 -10.38 15.47
CA ARG A 188 -2.87 -10.01 15.98
C ARG A 188 -4.00 -10.94 15.50
N GLU A 189 -3.78 -11.79 14.45
CA GLU A 189 -4.79 -12.67 13.87
C GLU A 189 -4.17 -13.97 13.36
N LYS A 190 -4.37 -15.06 14.08
CA LYS A 190 -3.75 -16.39 13.82
C LYS A 190 -4.10 -17.08 12.49
N LEU A 191 -5.03 -16.59 11.70
CA LEU A 191 -5.62 -17.30 10.55
C LEU A 191 -4.99 -17.01 9.18
N ARG A 192 -4.27 -15.90 9.02
CA ARG A 192 -3.66 -15.54 7.72
C ARG A 192 -2.31 -16.22 7.44
N MET A 193 -1.73 -16.95 8.40
CA MET A 193 -0.42 -17.62 8.23
C MET A 193 -0.40 -18.69 7.13
N ARG A 194 -1.51 -19.34 6.84
CA ARG A 194 -1.57 -20.40 5.82
C ARG A 194 -1.27 -19.87 4.40
N MET A 195 -1.76 -18.69 4.03
CA MET A 195 -1.50 -18.11 2.70
C MET A 195 -0.02 -17.75 2.50
N ILE A 196 0.65 -17.25 3.53
CA ILE A 196 2.07 -16.89 3.43
C ILE A 196 2.96 -18.12 3.27
N PHE A 197 2.66 -19.21 3.97
CA PHE A 197 3.39 -20.47 3.80
C PHE A 197 3.20 -21.06 2.40
N THR A 198 2.02 -20.92 1.79
CA THR A 198 1.78 -21.37 0.41
C THR A 198 2.58 -20.52 -0.59
N LEU A 199 2.61 -19.18 -0.41
CA LEU A 199 3.42 -18.30 -1.25
C LEU A 199 4.93 -18.58 -1.08
N LEU A 200 5.40 -18.79 0.15
CA LEU A 200 6.82 -19.13 0.42
C LEU A 200 7.21 -20.49 -0.18
N SER A 201 6.35 -21.49 -0.08
CA SER A 201 6.65 -22.80 -0.66
C SER A 201 6.74 -22.74 -2.19
N ASN A 202 5.96 -21.89 -2.84
CA ASN A 202 6.04 -21.71 -4.29
C ASN A 202 7.29 -20.91 -4.71
N ILE A 203 7.71 -19.92 -3.92
CA ILE A 203 8.92 -19.12 -4.21
C ILE A 203 10.21 -19.93 -4.01
N ILE A 204 10.28 -20.80 -3.00
CA ILE A 204 11.47 -21.61 -2.67
C ILE A 204 11.61 -22.82 -3.60
N LEU A 205 10.54 -23.27 -4.26
CA LEU A 205 10.56 -24.41 -5.17
C LEU A 205 10.89 -24.05 -6.63
N VAL A 206 11.19 -22.79 -6.94
CA VAL A 206 11.51 -22.29 -8.30
C VAL A 206 13.02 -22.03 -8.50
N GLU A 207 13.88 -22.39 -7.53
CA GLU A 207 15.35 -22.41 -7.72
C GLU A 207 15.86 -23.82 -8.09
#